data_61377681c930b189bb5035c8547e159d
#
_entry.id   61377681c930b189bb5035c8547e159d
#
_cell.length_a   1.000
_cell.length_b   1.000
_cell.length_c   1.000
_cell.angle_alpha   90.00
_cell.angle_beta   90.00
_cell.angle_gamma   90.00
#
_symmetry.space_group_name_H-M   'P 1'
#
loop_
_entity.id
_entity.type
_entity.pdbx_description
1 polymer ?
#
loop_
_entity_poly.entity_id
_entity_poly.type
_entity_poly.pdbx_seq_one_letter_code
_entity_poly.pdbx_strand_id
1 'polypeptide(L)'
;MPFITPPRIKRRTAIGPLLAGCALVLVLGGCQTTTATSDEPFKTGAIQPSGTVVASDLTREQALSAVQKWGQAYSADEKSKIAALNYSAALRAAGQTDQAVQVMRKATILHTNDREVLAAYGKALAADGQFNEALRTVRRAQTPDNPDWRLLAAEGGILDSLGRNEESRSKYQQALVLAPGEPQVLNNLGMSYTLTGDLDEAETTLRQALNHPSATTRIRQNLALVLGLKGKFKEAEAMATRDLSPEQAKENMAYLQSVLNQQDTWADIKKAG
;
A
#
# COMPACT_ATOMS: atom_id res chain seq x y z
N MET A 1 -20.00 7.08 72.46
CA MET A 1 -20.03 6.85 71.04
C MET A 1 -20.11 8.18 70.38
N PRO A 2 -19.01 8.70 69.74
CA PRO A 2 -19.08 9.93 69.00
C PRO A 2 -19.08 9.60 67.45
N PHE A 3 -19.97 10.29 66.78
CA PHE A 3 -20.12 10.26 65.30
C PHE A 3 -18.93 10.89 64.65
N ILE A 4 -18.30 10.14 63.70
CA ILE A 4 -17.21 10.65 62.84
C ILE A 4 -17.85 11.07 61.52
N THR A 5 -17.83 12.38 61.23
CA THR A 5 -18.20 12.98 59.93
C THR A 5 -17.05 12.85 58.94
N PRO A 6 -17.31 12.47 57.67
CA PRO A 6 -16.24 12.41 56.64
C PRO A 6 -15.89 13.81 56.09
N PRO A 7 -14.64 14.02 55.64
CA PRO A 7 -14.18 15.31 55.20
C PRO A 7 -14.70 15.68 53.79
N ARG A 8 -15.09 16.96 53.65
CA ARG A 8 -15.47 17.61 52.39
C ARG A 8 -14.28 17.68 51.43
N ILE A 9 -14.38 17.00 50.28
CA ILE A 9 -13.45 17.15 49.18
C ILE A 9 -13.81 18.41 48.41
N LYS A 10 -12.92 19.40 48.43
CA LYS A 10 -12.97 20.60 47.59
C LYS A 10 -12.75 20.22 46.14
N ARG A 11 -13.76 20.43 45.28
CA ARG A 11 -13.61 20.38 43.82
C ARG A 11 -12.69 21.52 43.36
N ARG A 12 -11.50 21.18 42.87
CA ARG A 12 -10.67 22.10 42.08
C ARG A 12 -11.12 21.92 40.63
N THR A 13 -11.74 22.97 40.09
CA THR A 13 -11.98 23.16 38.67
C THR A 13 -10.65 23.46 38.00
N ALA A 14 -10.09 22.48 37.29
CA ALA A 14 -8.98 22.72 36.35
C ALA A 14 -9.59 22.95 34.96
N ILE A 15 -9.51 24.17 34.51
CA ILE A 15 -9.81 24.58 33.12
C ILE A 15 -8.61 24.16 32.29
N GLY A 16 -8.74 23.11 31.50
CA GLY A 16 -7.78 22.75 30.45
C GLY A 16 -8.26 23.30 29.10
N PRO A 17 -7.36 23.71 28.20
CA PRO A 17 -7.75 24.37 26.96
C PRO A 17 -8.38 23.41 25.98
N LEU A 18 -9.57 23.78 25.49
CA LEU A 18 -10.24 23.18 24.34
C LEU A 18 -9.40 23.48 23.09
N LEU A 19 -8.80 22.47 22.50
CA LEU A 19 -8.38 22.52 21.10
C LEU A 19 -9.62 22.28 20.25
N ALA A 20 -10.19 23.35 19.74
CA ALA A 20 -11.25 23.34 18.77
C ALA A 20 -10.68 22.90 17.41
N GLY A 21 -10.92 21.66 17.03
CA GLY A 21 -10.78 21.19 15.65
C GLY A 21 -11.89 21.81 14.80
N CYS A 22 -11.58 22.81 14.00
CA CYS A 22 -12.49 23.33 12.97
C CYS A 22 -12.65 22.31 11.85
N ALA A 23 -13.69 21.47 11.94
CA ALA A 23 -14.25 20.79 10.79
C ALA A 23 -15.06 21.82 10.00
N LEU A 24 -14.48 22.36 8.93
CA LEU A 24 -15.18 23.21 7.96
C LEU A 24 -15.97 22.31 7.01
N VAL A 25 -17.24 22.06 7.34
CA VAL A 25 -18.20 21.45 6.42
C VAL A 25 -18.72 22.55 5.50
N LEU A 26 -18.16 22.68 4.30
CA LEU A 26 -18.76 23.44 3.21
C LEU A 26 -19.74 22.54 2.45
N VAL A 27 -21.03 22.67 2.80
CA VAL A 27 -22.12 22.17 1.97
C VAL A 27 -22.34 23.18 0.85
N LEU A 28 -21.84 22.88 -0.35
CA LEU A 28 -22.29 23.54 -1.58
C LEU A 28 -23.06 22.49 -2.38
N GLY A 29 -24.34 22.69 -2.47
CA GLY A 29 -25.24 21.89 -3.31
C GLY A 29 -25.04 22.22 -4.79
N GLY A 30 -25.19 21.19 -5.60
CA GLY A 30 -25.59 21.32 -7.00
C GLY A 30 -24.60 20.79 -8.03
N CYS A 31 -25.13 19.89 -8.84
CA CYS A 31 -24.65 19.29 -10.08
C CYS A 31 -23.82 18.00 -9.93
N GLN A 32 -24.53 16.90 -10.14
CA GLN A 32 -23.97 15.58 -10.39
C GLN A 32 -23.15 15.60 -11.68
N THR A 33 -21.84 15.64 -11.54
CA THR A 33 -20.93 15.09 -12.52
C THR A 33 -20.18 13.98 -11.82
N THR A 34 -20.31 12.76 -12.31
CA THR A 34 -19.61 11.57 -11.85
C THR A 34 -18.12 11.74 -12.14
N THR A 35 -17.42 12.42 -11.25
CA THR A 35 -15.96 12.36 -11.21
C THR A 35 -15.57 11.23 -10.26
N ALA A 36 -15.05 10.16 -10.83
CA ALA A 36 -14.38 9.11 -10.07
C ALA A 36 -13.13 9.72 -9.43
N THR A 37 -13.25 10.22 -8.20
CA THR A 37 -12.10 10.57 -7.37
C THR A 37 -11.52 9.25 -6.85
N SER A 38 -10.41 8.84 -7.45
CA SER A 38 -9.60 7.72 -6.94
C SER A 38 -8.74 8.23 -5.79
N ASP A 39 -9.32 8.34 -4.59
CA ASP A 39 -8.57 8.43 -3.34
C ASP A 39 -8.01 7.04 -3.01
N GLU A 40 -6.93 6.65 -3.68
CA GLU A 40 -6.14 5.48 -3.30
C GLU A 40 -4.80 5.93 -2.72
N PRO A 41 -4.54 5.67 -1.41
CA PRO A 41 -3.22 5.86 -0.83
C PRO A 41 -2.20 4.93 -1.51
N PHE A 42 -0.96 5.39 -1.65
CA PHE A 42 0.16 4.65 -2.23
C PHE A 42 0.22 3.22 -1.68
N LYS A 43 -0.16 2.22 -2.51
CA LYS A 43 -0.04 0.80 -2.15
C LYS A 43 1.26 0.25 -2.74
N THR A 44 2.21 -0.07 -1.88
CA THR A 44 3.41 -0.84 -2.21
C THR A 44 3.03 -2.17 -2.87
N GLY A 45 3.75 -2.51 -3.93
CA GLY A 45 3.42 -3.54 -4.90
C GLY A 45 3.01 -4.90 -4.35
N ALA A 46 1.87 -5.38 -4.81
CA ALA A 46 1.37 -6.70 -4.49
C ALA A 46 1.98 -7.75 -5.43
N ILE A 47 2.48 -8.83 -4.84
CA ILE A 47 2.95 -10.03 -5.54
C ILE A 47 1.74 -10.78 -6.11
N GLN A 48 1.88 -11.25 -7.37
CA GLN A 48 0.84 -12.04 -8.02
C GLN A 48 1.21 -13.51 -8.12
N PRO A 49 0.29 -14.43 -7.77
CA PRO A 49 0.37 -15.82 -8.20
C PRO A 49 -0.10 -15.93 -9.66
N SER A 50 0.52 -16.84 -10.42
CA SER A 50 0.13 -17.14 -11.80
C SER A 50 -1.33 -17.62 -11.83
N GLY A 51 -2.18 -16.92 -12.59
CA GLY A 51 -3.59 -17.25 -12.76
C GLY A 51 -4.58 -16.55 -11.81
N THR A 52 -4.13 -15.69 -10.91
CA THR A 52 -4.97 -14.90 -10.00
C THR A 52 -5.20 -13.49 -10.53
N VAL A 53 -6.41 -12.97 -10.32
CA VAL A 53 -6.80 -11.59 -10.61
C VAL A 53 -5.84 -10.64 -9.93
N VAL A 54 -5.25 -9.72 -10.72
CA VAL A 54 -4.36 -8.66 -10.22
C VAL A 54 -5.19 -7.67 -9.42
N ALA A 55 -5.15 -7.78 -8.11
CA ALA A 55 -5.94 -6.94 -7.21
C ALA A 55 -5.66 -5.42 -7.35
N SER A 56 -4.56 -5.05 -8.02
CA SER A 56 -4.10 -3.67 -8.13
C SER A 56 -4.66 -2.87 -9.30
N ASP A 57 -5.22 -3.55 -10.31
CA ASP A 57 -5.68 -2.91 -11.54
C ASP A 57 -7.23 -2.99 -11.69
N LEU A 58 -7.91 -3.51 -10.65
CA LEU A 58 -9.36 -3.61 -10.64
C LEU A 58 -9.97 -2.27 -10.22
N THR A 59 -11.01 -1.83 -10.94
CA THR A 59 -11.89 -0.79 -10.43
C THR A 59 -12.60 -1.30 -9.17
N ARG A 60 -13.11 -0.37 -8.34
CA ARG A 60 -13.86 -0.73 -7.13
C ARG A 60 -15.04 -1.67 -7.44
N GLU A 61 -15.73 -1.43 -8.55
CA GLU A 61 -16.87 -2.26 -8.99
C GLU A 61 -16.40 -3.68 -9.37
N GLN A 62 -15.31 -3.79 -10.11
CA GLN A 62 -14.70 -5.08 -10.46
C GLN A 62 -14.25 -5.84 -9.22
N ALA A 63 -13.66 -5.15 -8.24
CA ALA A 63 -13.25 -5.77 -6.98
C ALA A 63 -14.45 -6.32 -6.20
N LEU A 64 -15.55 -5.57 -6.09
CA LEU A 64 -16.77 -6.01 -5.42
C LEU A 64 -17.44 -7.19 -6.16
N SER A 65 -17.47 -7.16 -7.49
CA SER A 65 -17.94 -8.29 -8.30
C SER A 65 -17.10 -9.55 -8.08
N ALA A 66 -15.78 -9.41 -8.00
CA ALA A 66 -14.87 -10.52 -7.68
C ALA A 66 -15.11 -11.07 -6.25
N VAL A 67 -15.39 -10.20 -5.27
CA VAL A 67 -15.75 -10.60 -3.90
C VAL A 67 -17.01 -11.47 -3.93
N GLN A 68 -18.05 -11.06 -4.64
CA GLN A 68 -19.29 -11.82 -4.75
C GLN A 68 -19.04 -13.20 -5.40
N LYS A 69 -18.36 -13.21 -6.55
CA LYS A 69 -18.05 -14.45 -7.30
C LYS A 69 -17.26 -15.45 -6.47
N TRP A 70 -16.13 -15.00 -5.90
CA TRP A 70 -15.24 -15.88 -5.17
C TRP A 70 -15.75 -16.21 -3.76
N GLY A 71 -16.57 -15.34 -3.16
CA GLY A 71 -17.28 -15.60 -1.92
C GLY A 71 -18.28 -16.76 -2.07
N GLN A 72 -19.04 -16.80 -3.17
CA GLN A 72 -19.92 -17.92 -3.48
C GLN A 72 -19.14 -19.24 -3.67
N ALA A 73 -18.04 -19.21 -4.43
CA ALA A 73 -17.19 -20.37 -4.63
C ALA A 73 -16.58 -20.88 -3.31
N TYR A 74 -16.11 -19.95 -2.45
CA TYR A 74 -15.58 -20.30 -1.13
C TYR A 74 -16.65 -20.87 -0.19
N SER A 75 -17.87 -20.31 -0.20
CA SER A 75 -18.98 -20.82 0.62
C SER A 75 -19.46 -22.20 0.16
N ALA A 76 -19.33 -22.52 -1.13
CA ALA A 76 -19.66 -23.85 -1.66
C ALA A 76 -18.63 -24.92 -1.25
N ASP A 77 -17.36 -24.56 -1.15
CA ASP A 77 -16.28 -25.44 -0.68
C ASP A 77 -15.20 -24.62 0.06
N GLU A 78 -15.35 -24.50 1.37
CA GLU A 78 -14.40 -23.79 2.23
C GLU A 78 -13.02 -24.47 2.33
N LYS A 79 -12.89 -25.73 1.89
CA LYS A 79 -11.62 -26.46 1.84
C LYS A 79 -10.86 -26.21 0.54
N SER A 80 -11.50 -25.62 -0.45
CA SER A 80 -10.88 -25.30 -1.73
C SER A 80 -9.78 -24.25 -1.57
N LYS A 81 -8.53 -24.66 -1.74
CA LYS A 81 -7.38 -23.73 -1.75
C LYS A 81 -7.57 -22.62 -2.79
N ILE A 82 -8.01 -22.97 -3.99
CA ILE A 82 -8.18 -22.01 -5.09
C ILE A 82 -9.25 -20.97 -4.73
N ALA A 83 -10.38 -21.39 -4.17
CA ALA A 83 -11.44 -20.48 -3.76
C ALA A 83 -10.96 -19.54 -2.64
N ALA A 84 -10.27 -20.07 -1.62
CA ALA A 84 -9.72 -19.26 -0.51
C ALA A 84 -8.71 -18.22 -0.99
N LEU A 85 -7.77 -18.60 -1.87
CA LEU A 85 -6.77 -17.70 -2.43
C LEU A 85 -7.39 -16.55 -3.24
N ASN A 86 -8.32 -16.88 -4.14
CA ASN A 86 -8.97 -15.87 -4.98
C ASN A 86 -9.94 -14.99 -4.19
N TYR A 87 -10.66 -15.55 -3.23
CA TYR A 87 -11.56 -14.79 -2.37
C TYR A 87 -10.78 -13.79 -1.52
N SER A 88 -9.68 -14.24 -0.89
CA SER A 88 -8.80 -13.33 -0.14
C SER A 88 -8.19 -12.24 -1.02
N ALA A 89 -7.80 -12.54 -2.27
CA ALA A 89 -7.30 -11.55 -3.20
C ALA A 89 -8.38 -10.51 -3.56
N ALA A 90 -9.60 -10.95 -3.83
CA ALA A 90 -10.75 -10.06 -4.10
C ALA A 90 -11.09 -9.18 -2.89
N LEU A 91 -11.14 -9.75 -1.69
CA LEU A 91 -11.39 -9.02 -0.44
C LEU A 91 -10.35 -7.91 -0.22
N ARG A 92 -9.05 -8.23 -0.42
CA ARG A 92 -7.99 -7.21 -0.33
C ARG A 92 -8.15 -6.11 -1.36
N ALA A 93 -8.51 -6.44 -2.60
CA ALA A 93 -8.77 -5.47 -3.66
C ALA A 93 -9.96 -4.55 -3.32
N ALA A 94 -10.96 -5.08 -2.63
CA ALA A 94 -12.13 -4.32 -2.17
C ALA A 94 -11.89 -3.56 -0.84
N GLY A 95 -10.68 -3.63 -0.26
CA GLY A 95 -10.35 -3.01 1.02
C GLY A 95 -10.91 -3.75 2.26
N GLN A 96 -11.45 -4.95 2.10
CA GLN A 96 -12.01 -5.79 3.18
C GLN A 96 -10.90 -6.67 3.77
N THR A 97 -9.86 -6.05 4.32
CA THR A 97 -8.59 -6.70 4.69
C THR A 97 -8.72 -7.64 5.89
N ASP A 98 -9.54 -7.28 6.87
CA ASP A 98 -9.87 -8.11 8.03
C ASP A 98 -10.48 -9.45 7.62
N GLN A 99 -11.45 -9.43 6.68
CA GLN A 99 -12.07 -10.65 6.16
C GLN A 99 -11.06 -11.49 5.36
N ALA A 100 -10.19 -10.86 4.56
CA ALA A 100 -9.12 -11.55 3.86
C ALA A 100 -8.19 -12.30 4.83
N VAL A 101 -7.86 -11.69 5.97
CA VAL A 101 -7.07 -12.33 7.04
C VAL A 101 -7.81 -13.54 7.61
N GLN A 102 -9.12 -13.45 7.89
CA GLN A 102 -9.90 -14.58 8.44
C GLN A 102 -9.95 -15.77 7.46
N VAL A 103 -10.23 -15.51 6.19
CA VAL A 103 -10.24 -16.54 5.13
C VAL A 103 -8.88 -17.24 5.05
N MET A 104 -7.80 -16.47 5.02
CA MET A 104 -6.46 -17.05 4.90
C MET A 104 -6.00 -17.73 6.18
N ARG A 105 -6.39 -17.27 7.36
CA ARG A 105 -6.13 -17.97 8.63
C ARG A 105 -6.74 -19.37 8.61
N LYS A 106 -7.99 -19.50 8.19
CA LYS A 106 -8.64 -20.80 8.02
C LYS A 106 -7.93 -21.67 6.99
N ALA A 107 -7.55 -21.09 5.86
CA ALA A 107 -6.82 -21.80 4.81
C ALA A 107 -5.46 -22.34 5.30
N THR A 108 -4.72 -21.61 6.18
CA THR A 108 -3.44 -22.12 6.73
C THR A 108 -3.59 -23.31 7.65
N ILE A 109 -4.76 -23.52 8.26
CA ILE A 109 -5.07 -24.70 9.07
C ILE A 109 -5.33 -25.89 8.16
N LEU A 110 -6.07 -25.69 7.06
CA LEU A 110 -6.46 -26.73 6.13
C LEU A 110 -5.31 -27.17 5.20
N HIS A 111 -4.42 -26.23 4.87
CA HIS A 111 -3.30 -26.43 3.95
C HIS A 111 -1.98 -26.06 4.67
N THR A 112 -1.67 -26.79 5.71
CA THR A 112 -0.50 -26.55 6.57
C THR A 112 0.78 -26.60 5.74
N ASN A 113 1.63 -25.58 5.87
CA ASN A 113 2.91 -25.42 5.17
C ASN A 113 2.79 -25.27 3.62
N ASP A 114 1.60 -25.10 3.07
CA ASP A 114 1.47 -24.72 1.66
C ASP A 114 2.03 -23.31 1.46
N ARG A 115 3.07 -23.21 0.63
CA ARG A 115 3.80 -21.95 0.40
C ARG A 115 2.92 -20.84 -0.19
N GLU A 116 2.03 -21.22 -1.09
CA GLU A 116 1.13 -20.26 -1.74
C GLU A 116 0.09 -19.72 -0.75
N VAL A 117 -0.44 -20.59 0.11
CA VAL A 117 -1.37 -20.21 1.19
C VAL A 117 -0.68 -19.31 2.21
N LEU A 118 0.55 -19.65 2.64
CA LEU A 118 1.33 -18.82 3.55
C LEU A 118 1.67 -17.46 2.93
N ALA A 119 2.04 -17.43 1.64
CA ALA A 119 2.31 -16.20 0.91
C ALA A 119 1.06 -15.30 0.84
N ALA A 120 -0.10 -15.89 0.54
CA ALA A 120 -1.38 -15.16 0.48
C ALA A 120 -1.80 -14.67 1.87
N TYR A 121 -1.58 -15.46 2.92
CA TYR A 121 -1.85 -15.05 4.30
C TYR A 121 -0.96 -13.89 4.72
N GLY A 122 0.35 -13.95 4.42
CA GLY A 122 1.27 -12.85 4.67
C GLY A 122 0.85 -11.55 3.97
N LYS A 123 0.36 -11.65 2.72
CA LYS A 123 -0.19 -10.49 2.00
C LYS A 123 -1.48 -9.94 2.63
N ALA A 124 -2.37 -10.81 3.10
CA ALA A 124 -3.59 -10.39 3.78
C ALA A 124 -3.26 -9.66 5.08
N LEU A 125 -2.36 -10.21 5.89
CA LEU A 125 -1.85 -9.58 7.12
C LEU A 125 -1.19 -8.22 6.84
N ALA A 126 -0.36 -8.13 5.81
CA ALA A 126 0.30 -6.87 5.44
C ALA A 126 -0.73 -5.80 4.99
N ALA A 127 -1.73 -6.20 4.20
CA ALA A 127 -2.82 -5.30 3.79
C ALA A 127 -3.66 -4.82 4.98
N ASP A 128 -3.75 -5.62 6.03
CA ASP A 128 -4.45 -5.31 7.28
C ASP A 128 -3.58 -4.57 8.31
N GLY A 129 -2.35 -4.20 7.94
CA GLY A 129 -1.42 -3.49 8.83
C GLY A 129 -0.72 -4.37 9.87
N GLN A 130 -0.94 -5.68 9.88
CA GLN A 130 -0.32 -6.63 10.81
C GLN A 130 1.10 -7.03 10.36
N PHE A 131 1.97 -6.04 10.15
CA PHE A 131 3.27 -6.20 9.47
C PHE A 131 4.21 -7.20 10.13
N ASN A 132 4.28 -7.24 11.47
CA ASN A 132 5.16 -8.18 12.17
C ASN A 132 4.73 -9.64 11.99
N GLU A 133 3.42 -9.92 11.99
CA GLU A 133 2.91 -11.26 11.72
C GLU A 133 3.05 -11.63 10.25
N ALA A 134 2.80 -10.68 9.35
CA ALA A 134 3.03 -10.83 7.91
C ALA A 134 4.48 -11.25 7.62
N LEU A 135 5.46 -10.57 8.23
CA LEU A 135 6.88 -10.86 8.06
C LEU A 135 7.23 -12.29 8.50
N ARG A 136 6.76 -12.70 9.69
CA ARG A 136 6.96 -14.09 10.15
C ARG A 136 6.33 -15.11 9.22
N THR A 137 5.15 -14.82 8.73
CA THR A 137 4.39 -15.74 7.85
C THR A 137 5.06 -15.90 6.49
N VAL A 138 5.50 -14.80 5.87
CA VAL A 138 6.21 -14.83 4.58
C VAL A 138 7.55 -15.54 4.71
N ARG A 139 8.29 -15.32 5.80
CA ARG A 139 9.54 -16.04 6.08
C ARG A 139 9.35 -17.54 6.22
N ARG A 140 8.24 -17.99 6.83
CA ARG A 140 7.89 -19.42 6.90
C ARG A 140 7.60 -20.02 5.53
N ALA A 141 7.06 -19.23 4.61
CA ALA A 141 6.80 -19.68 3.24
C ALA A 141 8.07 -19.85 2.41
N GLN A 142 9.14 -19.14 2.76
CA GLN A 142 10.42 -19.20 2.06
C GLN A 142 11.22 -20.43 2.53
N THR A 143 11.75 -21.20 1.57
CA THR A 143 12.61 -22.35 1.87
C THR A 143 13.97 -22.15 1.21
N PRO A 144 15.11 -22.46 1.90
CA PRO A 144 16.46 -22.29 1.37
C PRO A 144 16.68 -23.07 0.07
N ASP A 145 16.12 -24.28 -0.01
CA ASP A 145 16.32 -25.19 -1.14
C ASP A 145 15.53 -24.81 -2.41
N ASN A 146 14.53 -23.96 -2.24
CA ASN A 146 13.70 -23.49 -3.36
C ASN A 146 13.29 -22.02 -3.13
N PRO A 147 14.23 -21.08 -3.29
CA PRO A 147 13.94 -19.67 -3.08
C PRO A 147 12.95 -19.16 -4.14
N ASP A 148 12.01 -18.32 -3.69
CA ASP A 148 11.00 -17.69 -4.55
C ASP A 148 11.17 -16.17 -4.50
N TRP A 149 11.46 -15.58 -5.66
CA TRP A 149 11.63 -14.14 -5.77
C TRP A 149 10.39 -13.35 -5.34
N ARG A 150 9.20 -13.93 -5.52
CA ARG A 150 7.93 -13.30 -5.11
C ARG A 150 7.82 -13.17 -3.60
N LEU A 151 8.29 -14.19 -2.86
CA LEU A 151 8.32 -14.15 -1.40
C LEU A 151 9.37 -13.16 -0.90
N LEU A 152 10.54 -13.10 -1.54
CA LEU A 152 11.55 -12.09 -1.23
C LEU A 152 11.03 -10.68 -1.47
N ALA A 153 10.35 -10.44 -2.59
CA ALA A 153 9.73 -9.15 -2.87
C ALA A 153 8.61 -8.80 -1.86
N ALA A 154 7.82 -9.79 -1.40
CA ALA A 154 6.83 -9.58 -0.33
C ALA A 154 7.49 -9.22 0.99
N GLU A 155 8.55 -9.93 1.36
CA GLU A 155 9.34 -9.63 2.55
C GLU A 155 9.87 -8.20 2.48
N GLY A 156 10.39 -7.77 1.31
CA GLY A 156 10.83 -6.40 1.08
C GLY A 156 9.71 -5.39 1.33
N GLY A 157 8.54 -5.56 0.71
CA GLY A 157 7.42 -4.63 0.89
C GLY A 157 6.93 -4.52 2.34
N ILE A 158 6.93 -5.64 3.07
CA ILE A 158 6.59 -5.64 4.50
C ILE A 158 7.67 -4.91 5.32
N LEU A 159 8.94 -5.08 4.99
CA LEU A 159 10.05 -4.39 5.64
C LEU A 159 10.00 -2.89 5.40
N ASP A 160 9.65 -2.42 4.18
CA ASP A 160 9.41 -1.01 3.90
C ASP A 160 8.28 -0.44 4.77
N SER A 161 7.18 -1.19 4.91
CA SER A 161 6.06 -0.80 5.78
C SER A 161 6.43 -0.73 7.27
N LEU A 162 7.49 -1.44 7.68
CA LEU A 162 8.08 -1.39 9.03
C LEU A 162 9.17 -0.31 9.17
N GLY A 163 9.46 0.48 8.12
CA GLY A 163 10.54 1.47 8.10
C GLY A 163 11.95 0.88 8.01
N ARG A 164 12.08 -0.42 7.73
CA ARG A 164 13.35 -1.16 7.62
C ARG A 164 13.84 -1.18 6.18
N ASN A 165 14.02 0.03 5.60
CA ASN A 165 14.22 0.21 4.16
C ASN A 165 15.51 -0.42 3.62
N GLU A 166 16.61 -0.41 4.37
CA GLU A 166 17.86 -1.07 3.93
C GLU A 166 17.70 -2.58 3.80
N GLU A 167 17.03 -3.21 4.78
CA GLU A 167 16.73 -4.63 4.73
C GLU A 167 15.76 -4.97 3.60
N SER A 168 14.77 -4.10 3.37
CA SER A 168 13.84 -4.20 2.25
C SER A 168 14.59 -4.21 0.92
N ARG A 169 15.47 -3.23 0.68
CA ARG A 169 16.29 -3.15 -0.54
C ARG A 169 17.15 -4.39 -0.75
N SER A 170 17.75 -4.92 0.34
CA SER A 170 18.50 -6.19 0.28
C SER A 170 17.60 -7.35 -0.21
N LYS A 171 16.34 -7.41 0.24
CA LYS A 171 15.39 -8.45 -0.20
C LYS A 171 14.99 -8.28 -1.67
N TYR A 172 14.76 -7.07 -2.12
CA TYR A 172 14.50 -6.81 -3.55
C TYR A 172 15.70 -7.16 -4.43
N GLN A 173 16.92 -6.85 -3.99
CA GLN A 173 18.13 -7.25 -4.72
C GLN A 173 18.26 -8.78 -4.81
N GLN A 174 18.01 -9.52 -3.72
CA GLN A 174 17.97 -10.98 -3.74
C GLN A 174 16.86 -11.50 -4.70
N ALA A 175 15.70 -10.86 -4.73
CA ALA A 175 14.64 -11.20 -5.67
C ALA A 175 15.07 -10.98 -7.14
N LEU A 176 15.81 -9.91 -7.42
CA LEU A 176 16.33 -9.61 -8.76
C LEU A 176 17.45 -10.56 -9.19
N VAL A 177 18.17 -11.19 -8.27
CA VAL A 177 19.11 -12.28 -8.60
C VAL A 177 18.36 -13.49 -9.14
N LEU A 178 17.18 -13.81 -8.59
CA LEU A 178 16.34 -14.93 -9.03
C LEU A 178 15.47 -14.61 -10.25
N ALA A 179 15.09 -13.36 -10.41
CA ALA A 179 14.27 -12.87 -11.52
C ALA A 179 14.87 -11.55 -12.05
N PRO A 180 15.93 -11.61 -12.87
CA PRO A 180 16.59 -10.44 -13.38
C PRO A 180 15.65 -9.57 -14.21
N GLY A 181 15.62 -8.27 -13.90
CA GLY A 181 14.81 -7.31 -14.64
C GLY A 181 13.30 -7.38 -14.35
N GLU A 182 12.84 -8.18 -13.39
CA GLU A 182 11.42 -8.28 -13.04
C GLU A 182 10.85 -6.89 -12.71
N PRO A 183 9.92 -6.34 -13.52
CA PRO A 183 9.51 -4.94 -13.43
C PRO A 183 8.77 -4.62 -12.12
N GLN A 184 8.08 -5.60 -11.53
CA GLN A 184 7.40 -5.38 -10.25
C GLN A 184 8.40 -5.25 -9.10
N VAL A 185 9.48 -6.04 -9.11
CA VAL A 185 10.52 -5.95 -8.09
C VAL A 185 11.30 -4.63 -8.23
N LEU A 186 11.65 -4.25 -9.46
CA LEU A 186 12.29 -2.96 -9.74
C LEU A 186 11.39 -1.79 -9.33
N ASN A 187 10.09 -1.87 -9.58
CA ASN A 187 9.14 -0.85 -9.12
C ASN A 187 9.16 -0.71 -7.60
N ASN A 188 9.11 -1.82 -6.88
CA ASN A 188 9.13 -1.81 -5.41
C ASN A 188 10.45 -1.26 -4.87
N LEU A 189 11.58 -1.66 -5.46
CA LEU A 189 12.90 -1.14 -5.13
C LEU A 189 12.99 0.38 -5.37
N GLY A 190 12.49 0.86 -6.52
CA GLY A 190 12.42 2.28 -6.82
C GLY A 190 11.57 3.07 -5.82
N MET A 191 10.44 2.50 -5.40
CA MET A 191 9.59 3.10 -4.36
C MET A 191 10.25 3.05 -2.98
N SER A 192 11.01 2.00 -2.66
CA SER A 192 11.80 1.94 -1.43
C SER A 192 12.85 3.05 -1.35
N TYR A 193 13.52 3.35 -2.46
CA TYR A 193 14.40 4.53 -2.56
C TYR A 193 13.64 5.84 -2.40
N THR A 194 12.43 5.93 -2.95
CA THR A 194 11.59 7.13 -2.81
C THR A 194 11.24 7.40 -1.34
N LEU A 195 10.95 6.35 -0.54
CA LEU A 195 10.62 6.47 0.88
C LEU A 195 11.77 7.07 1.72
N THR A 196 13.00 6.90 1.28
CA THR A 196 14.20 7.44 1.97
C THR A 196 14.73 8.74 1.34
N GLY A 197 14.10 9.22 0.27
CA GLY A 197 14.50 10.43 -0.42
C GLY A 197 15.67 10.23 -1.42
N ASP A 198 16.07 9.00 -1.66
CA ASP A 198 17.13 8.64 -2.64
C ASP A 198 16.55 8.70 -4.06
N LEU A 199 16.17 9.92 -4.49
CA LEU A 199 15.36 10.13 -5.69
C LEU A 199 16.10 9.84 -7.01
N ASP A 200 17.43 9.90 -7.03
CA ASP A 200 18.23 9.55 -8.21
C ASP A 200 18.24 8.05 -8.47
N GLU A 201 18.42 7.27 -7.43
CA GLU A 201 18.32 5.81 -7.45
C GLU A 201 16.89 5.35 -7.76
N ALA A 202 15.89 6.03 -7.21
CA ALA A 202 14.48 5.78 -7.48
C ALA A 202 14.16 5.97 -8.97
N GLU A 203 14.57 7.12 -9.56
CA GLU A 203 14.36 7.40 -10.98
C GLU A 203 15.05 6.36 -11.86
N THR A 204 16.32 6.06 -11.58
CA THR A 204 17.11 5.09 -12.37
C THR A 204 16.44 3.72 -12.36
N THR A 205 16.05 3.24 -11.18
CA THR A 205 15.43 1.93 -10.99
C THR A 205 14.04 1.85 -11.66
N LEU A 206 13.22 2.90 -11.54
CA LEU A 206 11.91 2.94 -12.18
C LEU A 206 12.00 3.06 -13.72
N ARG A 207 13.00 3.77 -14.25
CA ARG A 207 13.26 3.78 -15.69
C ARG A 207 13.67 2.39 -16.20
N GLN A 208 14.48 1.67 -15.43
CA GLN A 208 14.81 0.28 -15.76
C GLN A 208 13.55 -0.60 -15.77
N ALA A 209 12.68 -0.48 -14.78
CA ALA A 209 11.40 -1.19 -14.74
C ALA A 209 10.50 -0.88 -15.94
N LEU A 210 10.49 0.39 -16.37
CA LEU A 210 9.67 0.86 -17.50
C LEU A 210 10.16 0.32 -18.87
N ASN A 211 11.43 -0.03 -19.00
CA ASN A 211 11.98 -0.59 -20.23
C ASN A 211 11.54 -2.04 -20.48
N HIS A 212 10.94 -2.70 -19.49
CA HIS A 212 10.47 -4.08 -19.64
C HIS A 212 9.15 -4.13 -20.44
N PRO A 213 8.96 -5.11 -21.35
CA PRO A 213 7.74 -5.22 -22.18
C PRO A 213 6.43 -5.34 -21.36
N SER A 214 6.49 -5.89 -20.15
CA SER A 214 5.34 -6.01 -19.22
C SER A 214 5.25 -4.86 -18.22
N ALA A 215 5.89 -3.72 -18.49
CA ALA A 215 5.76 -2.54 -17.63
C ALA A 215 4.30 -2.06 -17.58
N THR A 216 3.83 -1.80 -16.35
CA THR A 216 2.44 -1.42 -16.07
C THR A 216 2.28 0.10 -15.97
N THR A 217 1.02 0.56 -16.06
CA THR A 217 0.62 1.94 -15.76
C THR A 217 1.15 2.41 -14.40
N ARG A 218 1.13 1.56 -13.39
CA ARG A 218 1.66 1.87 -12.05
C ARG A 218 3.13 2.29 -12.08
N ILE A 219 3.99 1.59 -12.84
CA ILE A 219 5.41 1.94 -12.96
C ILE A 219 5.57 3.33 -13.57
N ARG A 220 4.75 3.69 -14.58
CA ARG A 220 4.74 5.04 -15.17
C ARG A 220 4.30 6.10 -14.17
N GLN A 221 3.24 5.82 -13.40
CA GLN A 221 2.73 6.72 -12.37
C GLN A 221 3.75 6.94 -11.26
N ASN A 222 4.43 5.88 -10.80
CA ASN A 222 5.48 5.97 -9.80
C ASN A 222 6.69 6.77 -10.33
N LEU A 223 7.07 6.56 -11.59
CA LEU A 223 8.13 7.37 -12.21
C LEU A 223 7.71 8.83 -12.36
N ALA A 224 6.47 9.11 -12.74
CA ALA A 224 5.94 10.49 -12.80
C ALA A 224 5.98 11.16 -11.41
N LEU A 225 5.62 10.43 -10.35
CA LEU A 225 5.74 10.93 -8.98
C LEU A 225 7.19 11.27 -8.63
N VAL A 226 8.14 10.37 -8.87
CA VAL A 226 9.56 10.58 -8.55
C VAL A 226 10.13 11.77 -9.33
N LEU A 227 9.78 11.90 -10.61
CA LEU A 227 10.17 13.05 -11.44
C LEU A 227 9.62 14.35 -10.86
N GLY A 228 8.36 14.36 -10.42
CA GLY A 228 7.74 15.50 -9.76
C GLY A 228 8.43 15.86 -8.44
N LEU A 229 8.74 14.86 -7.59
CA LEU A 229 9.49 15.06 -6.34
C LEU A 229 10.88 15.64 -6.57
N LYS A 230 11.51 15.35 -7.73
CA LYS A 230 12.78 15.94 -8.16
C LYS A 230 12.62 17.34 -8.80
N GLY A 231 11.42 17.90 -8.84
CA GLY A 231 11.14 19.17 -9.51
C GLY A 231 11.11 19.13 -11.04
N LYS A 232 11.20 17.93 -11.65
CA LYS A 232 11.16 17.73 -13.10
C LYS A 232 9.71 17.69 -13.61
N PHE A 233 8.90 18.72 -13.27
CA PHE A 233 7.46 18.72 -13.48
C PHE A 233 7.03 18.50 -14.94
N LYS A 234 7.76 19.04 -15.93
CA LYS A 234 7.45 18.84 -17.34
C LYS A 234 7.61 17.38 -17.78
N GLU A 235 8.65 16.70 -17.31
CA GLU A 235 8.86 15.27 -17.59
C GLU A 235 7.82 14.41 -16.88
N ALA A 236 7.48 14.77 -15.64
CA ALA A 236 6.46 14.10 -14.84
C ALA A 236 5.08 14.19 -15.51
N GLU A 237 4.68 15.39 -15.99
CA GLU A 237 3.44 15.62 -16.72
C GLU A 237 3.40 14.80 -18.02
N ALA A 238 4.47 14.84 -18.83
CA ALA A 238 4.58 14.05 -20.05
C ALA A 238 4.53 12.53 -19.80
N MET A 239 5.01 12.06 -18.65
CA MET A 239 4.89 10.65 -18.25
C MET A 239 3.45 10.31 -17.83
N ALA A 240 2.81 11.18 -17.07
CA ALA A 240 1.45 10.99 -16.57
C ALA A 240 0.39 11.02 -17.69
N THR A 241 0.57 11.87 -18.72
CA THR A 241 -0.36 11.98 -19.87
C THR A 241 -0.45 10.73 -20.74
N ARG A 242 0.40 9.74 -20.53
CA ARG A 242 0.26 8.43 -21.19
C ARG A 242 -0.91 7.60 -20.65
N ASP A 243 -1.37 7.90 -19.45
CA ASP A 243 -2.40 7.13 -18.74
C ASP A 243 -3.57 8.01 -18.25
N LEU A 244 -3.37 9.33 -18.18
CA LEU A 244 -4.33 10.32 -17.70
C LEU A 244 -4.65 11.34 -18.83
N SER A 245 -5.77 12.04 -18.71
CA SER A 245 -6.02 13.21 -19.57
C SER A 245 -4.98 14.31 -19.28
N PRO A 246 -4.67 15.17 -20.27
CA PRO A 246 -3.74 16.29 -20.07
C PRO A 246 -4.12 17.17 -18.87
N GLU A 247 -5.43 17.41 -18.67
CA GLU A 247 -5.95 18.19 -17.55
C GLU A 247 -5.65 17.52 -16.21
N GLN A 248 -5.94 16.21 -16.08
CA GLN A 248 -5.66 15.44 -14.86
C GLN A 248 -4.16 15.38 -14.55
N ALA A 249 -3.33 15.17 -15.58
CA ALA A 249 -1.89 15.15 -15.40
C ALA A 249 -1.36 16.50 -14.88
N LYS A 250 -1.86 17.60 -15.46
CA LYS A 250 -1.53 18.97 -15.04
C LYS A 250 -1.98 19.25 -13.60
N GLU A 251 -3.20 18.89 -13.24
CA GLU A 251 -3.74 19.06 -11.89
C GLU A 251 -2.91 18.29 -10.87
N ASN A 252 -2.54 17.03 -11.15
CA ASN A 252 -1.71 16.22 -10.28
C ASN A 252 -0.33 16.87 -10.07
N MET A 253 0.27 17.43 -11.11
CA MET A 253 1.56 18.10 -11.00
C MET A 253 1.46 19.43 -10.24
N ALA A 254 0.41 20.21 -10.45
CA ALA A 254 0.15 21.43 -9.69
C ALA A 254 -0.06 21.14 -8.20
N TYR A 255 -0.82 20.09 -7.89
CA TYR A 255 -1.00 19.65 -6.50
C TYR A 255 0.33 19.24 -5.85
N LEU A 256 1.12 18.40 -6.52
CA LEU A 256 2.43 17.97 -6.02
C LEU A 256 3.36 19.18 -5.78
N GLN A 257 3.41 20.10 -6.72
CA GLN A 257 4.20 21.34 -6.58
C GLN A 257 3.74 22.18 -5.38
N SER A 258 2.43 22.28 -5.16
CA SER A 258 1.90 23.02 -4.01
C SER A 258 2.31 22.39 -2.67
N VAL A 259 2.30 21.06 -2.58
CA VAL A 259 2.71 20.31 -1.38
C VAL A 259 4.21 20.52 -1.10
N LEU A 260 5.05 20.45 -2.13
CA LEU A 260 6.49 20.67 -2.00
C LEU A 260 6.80 22.09 -1.54
N ASN A 261 6.16 23.10 -2.13
CA ASN A 261 6.33 24.50 -1.73
C ASN A 261 5.89 24.75 -0.27
N GLN A 262 4.84 24.07 0.21
CA GLN A 262 4.42 24.17 1.61
C GLN A 262 5.47 23.56 2.55
N GLN A 263 6.08 22.43 2.19
CA GLN A 263 7.12 21.81 3.01
C GLN A 263 8.36 22.70 3.13
N ASP A 264 8.79 23.34 2.04
CA ASP A 264 9.91 24.28 2.03
C ASP A 264 9.62 25.48 2.93
N THR A 265 8.42 26.05 2.85
CA THR A 265 7.97 27.16 3.70
C THR A 265 8.01 26.78 5.19
N TRP A 266 7.53 25.58 5.55
CA TRP A 266 7.59 25.08 6.93
C TRP A 266 9.01 24.83 7.42
N ALA A 267 9.91 24.34 6.56
CA ALA A 267 11.32 24.15 6.88
C ALA A 267 12.02 25.49 7.15
N ASP A 268 11.69 26.53 6.38
CA ASP A 268 12.26 27.88 6.55
C ASP A 268 11.73 28.56 7.82
N ILE A 269 10.46 28.41 8.16
CA ILE A 269 9.88 28.91 9.42
C ILE A 269 10.59 28.27 10.63
N LYS A 270 10.84 26.95 10.59
CA LYS A 270 11.54 26.23 11.67
C LYS A 270 13.01 26.64 11.82
N LYS A 271 13.66 27.10 10.75
CA LYS A 271 15.05 27.62 10.82
C LYS A 271 15.13 29.04 11.34
N ALA A 272 14.05 29.80 11.19
CA ALA A 272 13.99 31.23 11.58
C ALA A 272 13.54 31.46 13.03
N GLY A 273 13.02 30.46 13.74
CA GLY A 273 12.62 30.52 15.16
C GLY A 273 13.51 29.69 16.04
#